data_f04f3ac5f69dfffadccd45b7d4ece8a9
#
_entry.id   f04f3ac5f69dfffadccd45b7d4ece8a9
#
_cell.length_a   1.000
_cell.length_b   1.000
_cell.length_c   1.000
_cell.angle_alpha   90.00
_cell.angle_beta   90.00
_cell.angle_gamma   90.00
#
_symmetry.space_group_name_H-M   'P 1'
#
loop_
_entity.id
_entity.type
_entity.pdbx_description
1 polymer ?
#
loop_
_entity_poly.entity_id
_entity_poly.type
_entity_poly.pdbx_seq_one_letter_code
_entity_poly.pdbx_strand_id
1 'polypeptide(L)'
;HSEKPAPQMDKRLRQRFERGELPVEARIDLHGLTLANAERALSKFLRDGIAQQKRCLLVITGKGLTRGVEPGLHQGRGVLRAWLPDYLKRGPWRDQILGLAPARQEMGGAGAFYVLLRRQREDAPVKARR
;
A
#
# COMPACT_ATOMS: atom_id res chain seq x y z
N HIS A 1 -22.87 -20.60 -3.11
CA HIS A 1 -22.84 -20.25 -2.92
C HIS A 1 -22.75 -19.63 -2.94
N SER A 2 -23.00 -20.02 -3.17
CA SER A 2 -23.07 -19.29 -3.12
C SER A 2 -22.29 -18.36 -2.78
N GLU A 3 -21.48 -18.48 -2.48
CA GLU A 3 -20.77 -17.62 -2.13
C GLU A 3 -20.17 -16.96 -3.21
N LYS A 4 -20.30 -15.76 -3.25
CA LYS A 4 -19.74 -15.02 -4.18
C LYS A 4 -18.33 -14.86 -3.84
N PRO A 5 -17.38 -14.88 -4.73
CA PRO A 5 -16.00 -14.64 -4.43
C PRO A 5 -15.85 -13.23 -3.93
N ALA A 6 -14.80 -12.98 -3.20
CA ALA A 6 -14.53 -11.65 -2.75
C ALA A 6 -14.42 -10.73 -3.94
N PRO A 7 -14.77 -9.47 -3.81
CA PRO A 7 -14.62 -8.53 -4.90
C PRO A 7 -13.19 -8.50 -5.38
N GLN A 8 -13.01 -8.48 -6.66
CA GLN A 8 -11.69 -8.49 -7.22
C GLN A 8 -11.51 -7.35 -8.16
N MET A 9 -10.28 -7.00 -8.38
CA MET A 9 -9.93 -5.99 -9.33
C MET A 9 -10.20 -6.54 -10.71
N ASP A 10 -10.97 -5.85 -11.53
CA ASP A 10 -11.21 -6.37 -12.87
C ASP A 10 -9.93 -6.18 -13.68
N LYS A 11 -9.89 -6.83 -14.83
CA LYS A 11 -8.69 -6.87 -15.63
C LYS A 11 -8.24 -5.50 -16.09
N ARG A 12 -9.16 -4.65 -16.52
CA ARG A 12 -8.81 -3.34 -17.00
C ARG A 12 -8.23 -2.47 -15.89
N LEU A 13 -8.85 -2.52 -14.73
CA LEU A 13 -8.37 -1.77 -13.59
C LEU A 13 -7.00 -2.26 -13.17
N ARG A 14 -6.80 -3.58 -13.18
CA ARG A 14 -5.52 -4.13 -12.82
C ARG A 14 -4.43 -3.65 -13.75
N GLN A 15 -4.69 -3.63 -15.05
CA GLN A 15 -3.70 -3.20 -16.00
C GLN A 15 -3.33 -1.74 -15.79
N ARG A 16 -4.31 -0.90 -15.58
CA ARG A 16 -4.05 0.51 -15.35
C ARG A 16 -3.28 0.71 -14.06
N PHE A 17 -3.67 -0.02 -13.03
CA PHE A 17 -3.01 0.09 -11.75
C PHE A 17 -1.54 -0.32 -11.86
N GLU A 18 -1.30 -1.46 -12.49
CA GLU A 18 0.07 -1.97 -12.57
C GLU A 18 0.96 -1.12 -13.46
N ARG A 19 0.38 -0.40 -14.38
CA ARG A 19 1.15 0.50 -15.22
C ARG A 19 1.36 1.86 -14.59
N GLY A 20 0.80 2.08 -13.43
CA GLY A 20 0.93 3.37 -12.77
C GLY A 20 0.08 4.45 -13.40
N GLU A 21 -1.02 4.05 -14.03
CA GLU A 21 -1.87 4.99 -14.73
C GLU A 21 -3.01 5.54 -13.89
N LEU A 22 -3.19 5.02 -12.68
CA LEU A 22 -4.21 5.56 -11.81
C LEU A 22 -3.67 6.78 -11.07
N PRO A 23 -4.47 7.80 -10.87
CA PRO A 23 -3.99 8.97 -10.14
C PRO A 23 -3.67 8.62 -8.70
N VAL A 24 -2.55 9.12 -8.21
CA VAL A 24 -2.16 8.92 -6.82
C VAL A 24 -2.89 9.98 -6.01
N GLU A 25 -3.71 9.54 -5.07
CA GLU A 25 -4.55 10.46 -4.31
C GLU A 25 -3.95 10.88 -2.98
N ALA A 26 -2.97 10.15 -2.50
CA ALA A 26 -2.25 10.52 -1.29
C ALA A 26 -0.95 9.75 -1.25
N ARG A 27 0.02 10.28 -0.52
CA ARG A 27 1.31 9.62 -0.45
C ARG A 27 1.86 9.72 0.95
N ILE A 28 2.69 8.76 1.33
CA ILE A 28 3.37 8.77 2.60
C ILE A 28 4.79 8.31 2.39
N ASP A 29 5.71 8.94 3.07
CA ASP A 29 7.11 8.58 2.97
C ASP A 29 7.54 8.00 4.30
N LEU A 30 7.86 6.73 4.31
CA LEU A 30 8.24 6.03 5.53
C LEU A 30 9.74 5.83 5.64
N HIS A 31 10.50 6.28 4.64
CA HIS A 31 11.92 5.95 4.65
C HIS A 31 12.58 6.51 5.91
N GLY A 32 13.52 5.78 6.44
CA GLY A 32 14.23 6.21 7.64
C GLY A 32 13.51 5.93 8.95
N LEU A 33 12.26 5.51 8.92
CA LEU A 33 11.56 5.22 10.15
C LEU A 33 11.89 3.81 10.63
N THR A 34 11.79 3.60 11.93
CA THR A 34 11.88 2.26 12.46
C THR A 34 10.63 1.51 12.05
N LEU A 35 10.68 0.20 12.12
CA LEU A 35 9.53 -0.59 11.76
C LEU A 35 8.31 -0.22 12.60
N ALA A 36 8.50 -0.05 13.89
CA ALA A 36 7.37 0.29 14.75
C ALA A 36 6.77 1.64 14.39
N ASN A 37 7.61 2.64 14.10
CA ASN A 37 7.10 3.94 13.74
C ASN A 37 6.47 3.92 12.36
N ALA A 38 7.04 3.15 11.44
CA ALA A 38 6.48 3.04 10.10
C ALA A 38 5.10 2.39 10.17
N GLU A 39 4.94 1.37 10.99
CA GLU A 39 3.65 0.72 11.11
C GLU A 39 2.60 1.67 11.65
N ARG A 40 2.95 2.45 12.65
CA ARG A 40 1.99 3.42 13.20
C ARG A 40 1.63 4.48 12.19
N ALA A 41 2.62 5.01 11.48
CA ALA A 41 2.36 6.03 10.49
C ALA A 41 1.52 5.49 9.33
N LEU A 42 1.85 4.29 8.89
CA LEU A 42 1.11 3.68 7.80
C LEU A 42 -0.32 3.37 8.20
N SER A 43 -0.53 2.89 9.41
CA SER A 43 -1.88 2.58 9.87
C SER A 43 -2.76 3.83 9.89
N LYS A 44 -2.22 4.94 10.36
CA LYS A 44 -2.98 6.16 10.35
C LYS A 44 -3.27 6.60 8.91
N PHE A 45 -2.27 6.50 8.05
CA PHE A 45 -2.42 6.90 6.66
C PHE A 45 -3.49 6.05 5.95
N LEU A 46 -3.50 4.75 6.20
CA LEU A 46 -4.50 3.89 5.57
C LEU A 46 -5.89 4.17 6.13
N ARG A 47 -5.98 4.36 7.42
CA ARG A 47 -7.24 4.67 8.05
C ARG A 47 -7.84 5.95 7.46
N ASP A 48 -7.00 6.98 7.32
CA ASP A 48 -7.45 8.24 6.76
C ASP A 48 -7.84 8.08 5.28
N GLY A 49 -7.06 7.32 4.52
CA GLY A 49 -7.37 7.10 3.13
C GLY A 49 -8.69 6.38 2.94
N ILE A 50 -8.93 5.37 3.76
CA ILE A 50 -10.18 4.63 3.70
C ILE A 50 -11.34 5.55 4.07
N ALA A 51 -11.18 6.32 5.13
CA ALA A 51 -12.26 7.22 5.55
C ALA A 51 -12.57 8.27 4.50
N GLN A 52 -11.58 8.70 3.74
CA GLN A 52 -11.77 9.69 2.71
C GLN A 52 -12.06 9.06 1.36
N GLN A 53 -12.21 7.76 1.35
CA GLN A 53 -12.57 7.01 0.13
C GLN A 53 -11.57 7.17 -1.00
N LYS A 54 -10.31 7.25 -0.65
CA LYS A 54 -9.27 7.31 -1.66
C LYS A 54 -9.01 5.92 -2.21
N ARG A 55 -8.57 5.86 -3.46
CA ARG A 55 -8.38 4.57 -4.09
C ARG A 55 -6.91 4.21 -4.24
N CYS A 56 -6.11 5.07 -4.82
CA CYS A 56 -4.72 4.73 -5.13
C CYS A 56 -3.79 5.58 -4.31
N LEU A 57 -2.92 4.92 -3.56
CA LEU A 57 -1.99 5.59 -2.68
C LEU A 57 -0.58 5.24 -3.06
N LEU A 58 0.37 6.09 -2.67
CA LEU A 58 1.78 5.83 -2.88
C LEU A 58 2.46 5.73 -1.54
N VAL A 59 3.15 4.62 -1.29
CA VAL A 59 3.88 4.41 -0.04
C VAL A 59 5.35 4.29 -0.37
N ILE A 60 6.16 5.19 0.16
CA ILE A 60 7.58 5.22 -0.11
C ILE A 60 8.32 4.61 1.06
N THR A 61 9.08 3.56 0.79
CA THR A 61 9.85 2.89 1.83
C THR A 61 11.33 3.17 1.73
N GLY A 62 11.76 3.67 0.59
CA GLY A 62 13.18 3.80 0.32
C GLY A 62 13.69 2.52 -0.30
N LYS A 63 14.79 2.59 -0.97
CA LYS A 63 15.32 1.43 -1.68
C LYS A 63 15.95 0.41 -0.77
N GLY A 64 16.37 0.84 0.39
CA GLY A 64 16.91 -0.11 1.35
C GLY A 64 18.35 -0.48 1.18
N LEU A 65 18.98 -0.04 0.12
CA LEU A 65 20.36 -0.36 -0.11
C LEU A 65 21.20 0.88 -0.06
N THR A 66 22.33 0.80 0.62
CA THR A 66 23.27 1.90 0.64
C THR A 66 24.63 1.31 0.39
N ARG A 67 25.16 1.62 -0.76
CA ARG A 67 26.42 1.07 -1.13
C ARG A 67 27.52 1.54 -0.22
N GLY A 68 28.43 0.67 0.14
CA GLY A 68 29.55 1.03 0.97
C GLY A 68 29.25 1.21 2.43
N VAL A 69 28.08 0.82 2.87
CA VAL A 69 27.70 0.98 4.25
C VAL A 69 27.92 -0.30 5.01
N GLU A 70 28.41 -0.18 6.23
CA GLU A 70 28.65 -1.33 7.07
C GLU A 70 27.37 -2.02 7.43
N PRO A 71 27.32 -3.32 7.31
CA PRO A 71 26.09 -4.05 7.56
C PRO A 71 25.49 -3.81 8.93
N GLY A 72 26.26 -3.76 9.95
CA GLY A 72 25.68 -3.63 11.28
C GLY A 72 25.13 -2.28 11.60
N LEU A 73 25.50 -1.26 10.86
CA LEU A 73 25.08 0.08 11.17
C LEU A 73 23.76 0.46 10.56
N HIS A 74 23.24 -0.36 9.68
CA HIS A 74 22.02 -0.03 8.99
C HIS A 74 20.99 -1.07 9.08
N GLN A 75 20.81 -1.56 10.29
CA GLN A 75 19.88 -2.56 10.52
C GLN A 75 18.53 -2.23 10.05
N GLY A 76 17.98 -1.21 9.89
CA GLY A 76 16.67 -0.94 9.40
C GLY A 76 16.59 -0.78 7.91
N ARG A 77 17.73 -0.75 7.22
CA ARG A 77 17.64 -0.49 5.81
C ARG A 77 17.16 -1.69 5.06
N GLY A 78 16.23 -1.48 4.19
CA GLY A 78 15.62 -2.56 3.42
C GLY A 78 14.54 -3.27 4.17
N VAL A 79 14.44 -3.05 5.48
CA VAL A 79 13.43 -3.72 6.27
C VAL A 79 12.05 -3.27 5.84
N LEU A 80 11.86 -1.97 5.65
CA LEU A 80 10.54 -1.47 5.28
C LEU A 80 10.11 -1.96 3.91
N ARG A 81 11.05 -1.99 2.98
CA ARG A 81 10.73 -2.42 1.64
C ARG A 81 10.33 -3.90 1.62
N ALA A 82 11.01 -4.70 2.41
CA ALA A 82 10.68 -6.12 2.48
C ALA A 82 9.41 -6.36 3.29
N TRP A 83 9.21 -5.58 4.33
CA TRP A 83 8.08 -5.74 5.23
C TRP A 83 6.74 -5.33 4.61
N LEU A 84 6.73 -4.27 3.83
CA LEU A 84 5.48 -3.67 3.39
C LEU A 84 4.57 -4.63 2.61
N PRO A 85 5.06 -5.36 1.61
CA PRO A 85 4.15 -6.23 0.87
C PRO A 85 3.49 -7.28 1.76
N ASP A 86 4.27 -7.87 2.65
CA ASP A 86 3.73 -8.90 3.50
C ASP A 86 2.76 -8.31 4.51
N TYR A 87 3.10 -7.17 5.07
CA TYR A 87 2.23 -6.52 6.04
C TYR A 87 0.88 -6.17 5.41
N LEU A 88 0.88 -5.66 4.19
CA LEU A 88 -0.37 -5.28 3.55
C LEU A 88 -1.19 -6.48 3.12
N LYS A 89 -0.54 -7.55 2.69
CA LYS A 89 -1.28 -8.71 2.21
C LYS A 89 -1.73 -9.64 3.31
N ARG A 90 -1.02 -9.68 4.41
CA ARG A 90 -1.33 -10.63 5.47
C ARG A 90 -1.68 -10.01 6.80
N GLY A 91 -1.46 -8.72 6.95
CA GLY A 91 -1.67 -8.05 8.21
C GLY A 91 -3.10 -7.59 8.39
N PRO A 92 -3.28 -6.66 9.31
CA PRO A 92 -4.63 -6.23 9.69
C PRO A 92 -5.38 -5.50 8.59
N TRP A 93 -4.68 -5.01 7.58
CA TRP A 93 -5.33 -4.24 6.51
C TRP A 93 -5.67 -5.08 5.29
N ARG A 94 -5.40 -6.40 5.35
CA ARG A 94 -5.53 -7.24 4.16
C ARG A 94 -6.88 -7.16 3.47
N ASP A 95 -7.94 -6.98 4.23
CA ASP A 95 -9.26 -6.94 3.63
C ASP A 95 -9.53 -5.62 2.91
N GLN A 96 -8.70 -4.62 3.17
CA GLN A 96 -8.86 -3.32 2.53
C GLN A 96 -7.97 -3.15 1.31
N ILE A 97 -7.01 -4.04 1.14
CA ILE A 97 -6.02 -3.90 0.08
C ILE A 97 -6.44 -4.70 -1.14
N LEU A 98 -6.71 -4.03 -2.22
CA LEU A 98 -7.09 -4.69 -3.45
C LEU A 98 -5.89 -4.97 -4.33
N GLY A 99 -4.88 -4.14 -4.28
CA GLY A 99 -3.69 -4.35 -5.10
C GLY A 99 -2.46 -3.68 -4.55
N LEU A 100 -1.32 -4.18 -4.98
CA LEU A 100 -0.02 -3.65 -4.59
C LEU A 100 0.89 -3.81 -5.78
N ALA A 101 1.58 -2.77 -6.17
CA ALA A 101 2.48 -2.83 -7.32
C ALA A 101 3.67 -1.89 -7.12
N PRO A 102 4.81 -2.21 -7.68
CA PRO A 102 5.96 -1.32 -7.59
C PRO A 102 5.65 -0.02 -8.31
N ALA A 103 6.13 1.08 -7.77
CA ALA A 103 5.87 2.38 -8.38
C ALA A 103 6.72 2.57 -9.61
N ARG A 104 6.26 3.45 -10.49
CA ARG A 104 7.04 3.80 -11.66
C ARG A 104 8.30 4.52 -11.22
N GLN A 105 9.27 4.51 -12.11
CA GLN A 105 10.55 5.09 -11.81
C GLN A 105 10.44 6.53 -11.29
N GLU A 106 9.67 7.33 -11.97
CA GLU A 106 9.53 8.71 -11.57
C GLU A 106 8.76 8.91 -10.29
N MET A 107 8.11 7.87 -9.80
CA MET A 107 7.39 7.95 -8.53
C MET A 107 8.11 7.24 -7.39
N GLY A 108 9.35 6.87 -7.59
CA GLY A 108 10.10 6.22 -6.55
C GLY A 108 10.67 4.86 -6.90
N GLY A 109 10.19 4.29 -7.97
CA GLY A 109 10.74 3.03 -8.46
C GLY A 109 10.79 1.96 -7.40
N ALA A 110 11.95 1.35 -7.23
CA ALA A 110 12.10 0.23 -6.32
C ALA A 110 11.89 0.61 -4.86
N GLY A 111 11.90 1.88 -4.55
CA GLY A 111 11.69 2.32 -3.17
C GLY A 111 10.30 2.75 -2.86
N ALA A 112 9.32 2.44 -3.71
CA ALA A 112 7.96 2.87 -3.47
C ALA A 112 6.98 1.89 -4.08
N PHE A 113 5.75 1.92 -3.57
CA PHE A 113 4.71 1.01 -4.03
C PHE A 113 3.41 1.77 -4.20
N TYR A 114 2.65 1.40 -5.23
CA TYR A 114 1.27 1.84 -5.32
C TYR A 114 0.41 0.86 -4.52
N VAL A 115 -0.54 1.38 -3.80
CA VAL A 115 -1.47 0.57 -3.02
C VAL A 115 -2.87 0.93 -3.49
N LEU A 116 -3.65 -0.06 -3.89
CA LEU A 116 -5.01 0.17 -4.33
C LEU A 116 -5.94 -0.30 -3.23
N LEU A 117 -6.78 0.60 -2.75
CA LEU A 117 -7.71 0.28 -1.69
C LEU A 117 -9.04 -0.17 -2.26
N ARG A 118 -9.69 -1.07 -1.54
CA ARG A 118 -11.01 -1.53 -1.92
C ARG A 118 -12.00 -0.39 -1.78
N ARG A 119 -12.99 -0.31 -2.64
CA ARG A 119 -13.99 0.71 -2.51
C ARG A 119 -14.86 0.43 -1.32
N GLN A 120 -14.92 1.36 -0.43
CA GLN A 120 -15.72 1.16 0.76
C GLN A 120 -17.18 1.09 0.47
N ARG A 121 -17.66 1.83 -0.52
CA ARG A 121 -19.01 1.77 -0.86
C ARG A 121 -19.43 0.44 -1.30
N GLU A 122 -18.59 -0.31 -1.96
CA GLU A 122 -18.97 -1.62 -2.41
C GLU A 122 -18.97 -2.62 -1.30
N ASP A 123 -18.26 -2.32 -0.22
CA ASP A 123 -18.22 -3.21 0.89
C ASP A 123 -19.25 -2.85 1.92
N ALA A 124 -19.76 -1.66 1.89
CA ALA A 124 -20.68 -1.24 2.90
C ALA A 124 -22.01 -1.91 2.69
N PRO A 125 -22.59 -2.47 3.71
CA PRO A 125 -23.89 -3.09 3.56
C PRO A 125 -24.91 -2.04 3.27
N VAL A 126 -25.90 -2.44 2.60
CA VAL A 126 -26.96 -1.54 2.29
C VAL A 126 -27.54 -0.90 3.50
N LYS A 127 -27.54 -1.60 4.59
CA LYS A 127 -28.15 -1.04 5.73
C LYS A 127 -27.48 0.19 6.17
N ALA A 128 -26.29 0.42 5.73
CA ALA A 128 -25.66 1.61 6.12
C ALA A 128 -26.44 2.77 5.67
N ARG A 129 -27.32 2.59 4.74
CA ARG A 129 -28.02 3.63 4.33
C ARG A 129 -29.23 3.80 4.96
N ARG A 130 -29.57 3.21 5.82
CA ARG A 130 -30.80 3.31 6.34
C ARG A 130 -30.86 3.91 7.34
#